data_b86d3f06e033638973500bc0fb0a4968
#
_entry.id   b86d3f06e033638973500bc0fb0a4968
#
_cell.length_a   1.000
_cell.length_b   1.000
_cell.length_c   1.000
_cell.angle_alpha   90.00
_cell.angle_beta   90.00
_cell.angle_gamma   90.00
#
_symmetry.space_group_name_H-M   'P 1'
#
loop_
_entity.id
_entity.type
_entity.pdbx_description
1 polymer ?
#
loop_
_entity_poly.entity_id
_entity_poly.type
_entity_poly.pdbx_seq_one_letter_code
_entity_poly.pdbx_strand_id
1 'polypeptide(L)'
;MLGFAGSPQPTRLARAKLRPDHWEAILAGYWAPQVYPFCRDPDDPALFHVRMFAPALGVAEDPATGAAAVAFAGYLARRAGDVTGPLRWMLIQGVDMGRPSALAVDADLVAGQPRAVRVGGTAVQVAAGELEAPEETQDG
;
A
#
# COMPACT_ATOMS: atom_id res chain seq x y z
N MET A 1 4.41 19.89 11.36
CA MET A 1 5.41 18.84 11.49
C MET A 1 4.82 17.78 12.42
N LEU A 2 4.04 16.85 11.89
CA LEU A 2 3.49 15.75 12.67
C LEU A 2 4.62 14.74 12.84
N GLY A 3 5.24 14.74 14.01
CA GLY A 3 6.21 13.73 14.38
C GLY A 3 5.48 12.41 14.54
N PHE A 4 5.62 11.53 13.57
CA PHE A 4 5.33 10.12 13.75
C PHE A 4 6.40 9.54 14.69
N ALA A 5 6.19 9.69 16.01
CA ALA A 5 6.77 8.78 16.97
C ALA A 5 6.07 7.44 16.70
N GLY A 6 6.63 6.67 15.76
CA GLY A 6 6.02 5.45 15.31
C GLY A 6 5.83 4.49 16.47
N SER A 7 4.60 4.04 16.67
CA SER A 7 4.37 2.78 17.39
C SER A 7 5.31 1.75 16.79
N PRO A 8 6.08 1.02 17.60
CA PRO A 8 7.00 0.02 17.07
C PRO A 8 6.21 -0.97 16.24
N GLN A 9 6.65 -1.16 15.01
CA GLN A 9 6.03 -2.14 14.11
C GLN A 9 5.91 -3.47 14.84
N PRO A 10 4.73 -4.13 14.81
CA PRO A 10 4.56 -5.39 15.50
C PRO A 10 5.63 -6.40 15.12
N THR A 11 6.26 -6.98 16.12
CA THR A 11 7.46 -7.81 16.00
C THR A 11 7.34 -8.94 14.96
N ARG A 12 6.14 -9.47 14.76
CA ARG A 12 5.91 -10.53 13.76
C ARG A 12 6.01 -10.02 12.33
N LEU A 13 5.48 -8.82 12.06
CA LEU A 13 5.56 -8.21 10.73
C LEU A 13 7.00 -7.80 10.40
N ALA A 14 7.71 -7.21 11.37
CA ALA A 14 9.13 -6.85 11.23
C ALA A 14 10.02 -8.06 10.88
N ARG A 15 9.68 -9.23 11.39
CA ARG A 15 10.42 -10.47 11.13
C ARG A 15 10.00 -11.22 9.87
N ALA A 16 8.94 -10.77 9.19
CA ALA A 16 8.47 -11.42 7.96
C ALA A 16 9.56 -11.37 6.88
N LYS A 17 9.77 -12.49 6.20
CA LYS A 17 10.68 -12.61 5.06
C LYS A 17 9.99 -13.39 3.97
N LEU A 18 10.08 -12.88 2.75
CA LEU A 18 9.65 -13.65 1.59
C LEU A 18 10.61 -14.84 1.38
N ARG A 19 10.05 -16.02 1.16
CA ARG A 19 10.80 -17.20 0.74
C ARG A 19 10.72 -17.31 -0.78
N PRO A 20 11.82 -17.04 -1.51
CA PRO A 20 11.79 -17.01 -2.98
C PRO A 20 11.33 -18.34 -3.59
N ASP A 21 11.80 -19.46 -3.07
CA ASP A 21 11.46 -20.81 -3.48
C ASP A 21 9.95 -21.09 -3.39
N HIS A 22 9.32 -20.72 -2.30
CA HIS A 22 7.87 -20.87 -2.10
C HIS A 22 7.07 -19.88 -2.94
N TRP A 23 7.54 -18.65 -3.05
CA TRP A 23 6.90 -17.64 -3.89
C TRP A 23 6.91 -18.08 -5.36
N GLU A 24 8.04 -18.56 -5.86
CA GLU A 24 8.18 -19.03 -7.23
C GLU A 24 7.25 -20.20 -7.52
N ALA A 25 7.18 -21.17 -6.61
CA ALA A 25 6.34 -22.35 -6.77
C ALA A 25 4.83 -22.05 -6.73
N ILE A 26 4.39 -21.02 -5.99
CA ILE A 26 2.97 -20.81 -5.67
C ILE A 26 2.42 -19.55 -6.35
N LEU A 27 3.19 -18.46 -6.39
CA LEU A 27 2.70 -17.14 -6.76
C LEU A 27 3.27 -16.58 -8.07
N ALA A 28 4.43 -17.03 -8.53
CA ALA A 28 5.08 -16.42 -9.70
C ALA A 28 4.19 -16.42 -10.97
N GLY A 29 3.39 -17.45 -11.15
CA GLY A 29 2.42 -17.56 -12.26
C GLY A 29 1.03 -16.99 -11.96
N TYR A 30 0.83 -16.37 -10.80
CA TYR A 30 -0.47 -15.82 -10.44
C TYR A 30 -0.65 -14.40 -11.02
N TRP A 31 -1.90 -14.00 -11.28
CA TRP A 31 -2.20 -12.68 -11.85
C TRP A 31 -1.84 -11.50 -10.92
N ALA A 32 -1.72 -11.74 -9.61
CA ALA A 32 -1.30 -10.77 -8.60
C ALA A 32 -0.24 -11.41 -7.68
N PRO A 33 1.03 -11.53 -8.15
CA PRO A 33 2.05 -12.30 -7.45
C PRO A 33 2.71 -11.55 -6.27
N GLN A 34 2.34 -10.30 -6.04
CA GLN A 34 2.90 -9.48 -4.96
C GLN A 34 2.32 -9.93 -3.61
N VAL A 35 3.12 -9.79 -2.56
CA VAL A 35 2.74 -10.16 -1.20
C VAL A 35 2.71 -8.93 -0.31
N TYR A 36 1.54 -8.64 0.27
CA TYR A 36 1.29 -7.46 1.12
C TYR A 36 0.91 -7.89 2.53
N PRO A 37 1.86 -8.29 3.38
CA PRO A 37 1.58 -8.64 4.76
C PRO A 37 1.27 -7.39 5.58
N PHE A 38 0.35 -7.52 6.51
CA PHE A 38 -0.10 -6.42 7.34
C PHE A 38 -0.40 -6.86 8.77
N CYS A 39 -0.41 -5.90 9.67
CA CYS A 39 -1.03 -6.08 10.96
C CYS A 39 -1.65 -4.75 11.43
N ARG A 40 -2.73 -4.88 12.20
CA ARG A 40 -3.37 -3.72 12.83
C ARG A 40 -2.52 -3.25 14.02
N ASP A 41 -2.46 -1.95 14.22
CA ASP A 41 -1.86 -1.38 15.41
C ASP A 41 -2.69 -1.76 16.64
N PRO A 42 -2.07 -2.12 17.76
CA PRO A 42 -2.80 -2.51 18.97
C PRO A 42 -3.54 -1.36 19.65
N ASP A 43 -3.07 -0.13 19.48
CA ASP A 43 -3.57 1.06 20.17
C ASP A 43 -4.50 1.90 19.29
N ASP A 44 -4.39 1.77 17.95
CA ASP A 44 -5.23 2.48 16.99
C ASP A 44 -5.86 1.52 15.96
N PRO A 45 -7.17 1.27 16.03
CA PRO A 45 -7.85 0.38 15.09
C PRO A 45 -7.90 0.90 13.65
N ALA A 46 -7.62 2.17 13.40
CA ALA A 46 -7.54 2.76 12.07
C ALA A 46 -6.13 2.76 11.50
N LEU A 47 -5.12 2.38 12.27
CA LEU A 47 -3.73 2.31 11.87
C LEU A 47 -3.32 0.87 11.54
N PHE A 48 -2.62 0.70 10.40
CA PHE A 48 -2.06 -0.57 9.99
C PHE A 48 -0.57 -0.42 9.66
N HIS A 49 0.22 -1.38 10.09
CA HIS A 49 1.58 -1.57 9.64
C HIS A 49 1.57 -2.57 8.49
N VAL A 50 2.25 -2.22 7.41
CA VAL A 50 2.23 -2.99 6.17
C VAL A 50 3.63 -3.11 5.57
N ARG A 51 3.86 -4.17 4.80
CA ARG A 51 5.06 -4.33 3.97
C ARG A 51 4.67 -4.79 2.58
N MET A 52 5.52 -4.51 1.60
CA MET A 52 5.28 -4.90 0.21
C MET A 52 6.47 -5.64 -0.37
N PHE A 53 6.27 -6.91 -0.70
CA PHE A 53 7.26 -7.72 -1.41
C PHE A 53 6.81 -7.91 -2.87
N ALA A 54 7.66 -7.51 -3.81
CA ALA A 54 7.31 -7.47 -5.23
C ALA A 54 8.39 -8.09 -6.13
N PRO A 55 8.80 -9.36 -5.92
CA PRO A 55 9.87 -9.98 -6.69
C PRO A 55 9.55 -10.08 -8.18
N ALA A 56 8.29 -10.22 -8.58
CA ALA A 56 7.87 -10.20 -9.97
C ALA A 56 8.18 -8.87 -10.69
N LEU A 57 8.40 -7.79 -9.96
CA LEU A 57 8.78 -6.47 -10.48
C LEU A 57 10.29 -6.20 -10.32
N GLY A 58 11.08 -7.21 -9.93
CA GLY A 58 12.50 -7.06 -9.65
C GLY A 58 12.81 -6.29 -8.35
N VAL A 59 11.79 -6.07 -7.49
CA VAL A 59 11.90 -5.31 -6.25
C VAL A 59 11.73 -6.25 -5.06
N ALA A 60 12.76 -6.39 -4.24
CA ALA A 60 12.67 -7.28 -3.06
C ALA A 60 11.60 -6.78 -2.07
N GLU A 61 11.60 -5.49 -1.79
CA GLU A 61 10.61 -4.81 -0.94
C GLU A 61 10.47 -3.35 -1.39
N ASP A 62 9.23 -2.82 -1.39
CA ASP A 62 8.92 -1.44 -1.77
C ASP A 62 8.52 -0.61 -0.54
N PRO A 63 9.08 0.59 -0.33
CA PRO A 63 8.80 1.41 0.85
C PRO A 63 7.44 2.12 0.84
N ALA A 64 6.80 2.31 -0.32
CA ALA A 64 5.53 3.05 -0.42
C ALA A 64 4.75 2.65 -1.67
N THR A 65 3.74 1.80 -1.53
CA THR A 65 3.03 1.21 -2.67
C THR A 65 1.57 1.65 -2.72
N GLY A 66 1.28 2.70 -3.49
CA GLY A 66 -0.07 3.25 -3.62
C GLY A 66 -1.10 2.25 -4.15
N ALA A 67 -0.75 1.46 -5.18
CA ALA A 67 -1.65 0.46 -5.76
C ALA A 67 -2.05 -0.62 -4.74
N ALA A 68 -1.09 -1.13 -3.95
CA ALA A 68 -1.37 -2.09 -2.89
C ALA A 68 -2.20 -1.47 -1.76
N ALA A 69 -1.93 -0.20 -1.41
CA ALA A 69 -2.70 0.53 -0.41
C ALA A 69 -4.17 0.69 -0.81
N VAL A 70 -4.46 1.01 -2.08
CA VAL A 70 -5.83 1.06 -2.63
C VAL A 70 -6.50 -0.31 -2.56
N ALA A 71 -5.82 -1.37 -3.00
CA ALA A 71 -6.36 -2.73 -2.93
C ALA A 71 -6.66 -3.15 -1.49
N PHE A 72 -5.77 -2.82 -0.56
CA PHE A 72 -5.94 -3.12 0.86
C PHE A 72 -7.10 -2.33 1.48
N ALA A 73 -7.26 -1.05 1.15
CA ALA A 73 -8.41 -0.26 1.61
C ALA A 73 -9.74 -0.84 1.09
N GLY A 74 -9.79 -1.30 -0.16
CA GLY A 74 -10.94 -2.03 -0.70
C GLY A 74 -11.22 -3.35 0.04
N TYR A 75 -10.17 -4.06 0.44
CA TYR A 75 -10.27 -5.25 1.27
C TYR A 75 -10.86 -4.95 2.64
N LEU A 76 -10.41 -3.89 3.31
CA LEU A 76 -10.93 -3.44 4.61
C LEU A 76 -12.39 -2.98 4.50
N ALA A 77 -12.71 -2.18 3.47
CA ALA A 77 -14.04 -1.68 3.21
C ALA A 77 -15.07 -2.80 3.07
N ARG A 78 -14.76 -3.85 2.32
CA ARG A 78 -15.64 -5.03 2.15
C ARG A 78 -15.88 -5.82 3.45
N ARG A 79 -15.06 -5.60 4.49
CA ARG A 79 -15.15 -6.27 5.80
C ARG A 79 -15.75 -5.38 6.89
N ALA A 80 -16.07 -4.13 6.55
CA ALA A 80 -16.63 -3.19 7.51
C ALA A 80 -18.10 -3.45 7.87
N GLY A 81 -18.76 -4.40 7.19
CA GLY A 81 -20.19 -4.69 7.38
C GLY A 81 -21.08 -3.75 6.57
N ASP A 82 -22.34 -3.66 6.94
CA ASP A 82 -23.34 -2.81 6.27
C ASP A 82 -23.24 -1.36 6.74
N VAL A 83 -22.16 -0.70 6.31
CA VAL A 83 -21.85 0.70 6.61
C VAL A 83 -22.14 1.55 5.38
N THR A 84 -22.66 2.76 5.60
CA THR A 84 -22.77 3.81 4.58
C THR A 84 -22.01 5.03 5.05
N GLY A 85 -21.15 5.56 4.19
CA GLY A 85 -20.32 6.74 4.47
C GLY A 85 -18.82 6.46 4.28
N PRO A 86 -17.98 7.45 4.58
CA PRO A 86 -16.54 7.34 4.42
C PRO A 86 -15.90 6.55 5.58
N LEU A 87 -15.00 5.65 5.23
CA LEU A 87 -14.07 5.01 6.16
C LEU A 87 -12.65 5.49 5.84
N ARG A 88 -11.81 5.61 6.87
CA ARG A 88 -10.43 6.11 6.73
C ARG A 88 -9.49 5.27 7.54
N TRP A 89 -8.30 5.03 6.98
CA TRP A 89 -7.21 4.34 7.64
C TRP A 89 -5.86 4.98 7.32
N MET A 90 -4.90 4.74 8.17
CA MET A 90 -3.50 5.10 7.96
C MET A 90 -2.69 3.81 7.81
N LEU A 91 -1.83 3.76 6.80
CA LEU A 91 -0.90 2.66 6.58
C LEU A 91 0.52 3.17 6.79
N ILE A 92 1.31 2.48 7.59
CA ILE A 92 2.74 2.74 7.77
C ILE A 92 3.51 1.63 7.06
N GLN A 93 4.29 2.00 6.05
CA GLN A 93 5.07 1.10 5.20
C GLN A 93 6.55 1.51 5.21
N GLY A 94 7.46 0.58 4.88
CA GLY A 94 8.88 0.87 4.67
C GLY A 94 9.71 1.06 5.94
N VAL A 95 9.16 0.77 7.12
CA VAL A 95 9.86 0.94 8.41
C VAL A 95 11.12 0.10 8.47
N ASP A 96 11.03 -1.19 8.13
CA ASP A 96 12.18 -2.12 8.18
C ASP A 96 13.25 -1.81 7.12
N MET A 97 12.89 -1.02 6.11
CA MET A 97 13.82 -0.53 5.08
C MET A 97 14.52 0.76 5.49
N GLY A 98 14.22 1.33 6.68
CA GLY A 98 14.66 2.66 7.09
C GLY A 98 14.05 3.80 6.26
N ARG A 99 12.95 3.56 5.55
CA ARG A 99 12.23 4.52 4.69
C ARG A 99 10.75 4.58 5.07
N PRO A 100 10.41 4.96 6.32
CA PRO A 100 9.04 4.97 6.77
C PRO A 100 8.18 5.92 5.93
N SER A 101 7.06 5.40 5.44
CA SER A 101 6.09 6.12 4.61
C SER A 101 4.71 6.00 5.22
N ALA A 102 3.98 7.11 5.29
CA ALA A 102 2.60 7.17 5.74
C ALA A 102 1.67 7.33 4.51
N LEU A 103 0.77 6.37 4.34
CA LEU A 103 -0.22 6.36 3.27
C LEU A 103 -1.61 6.49 3.90
N ALA A 104 -2.27 7.63 3.66
CA ALA A 104 -3.65 7.82 4.05
C ALA A 104 -4.56 7.14 3.01
N VAL A 105 -5.45 6.26 3.45
CA VAL A 105 -6.41 5.61 2.57
C VAL A 105 -7.83 5.85 3.05
N ASP A 106 -8.75 6.04 2.12
CA ASP A 106 -10.16 6.17 2.41
C ASP A 106 -11.02 5.39 1.41
N ALA A 107 -12.21 5.01 1.86
CA ALA A 107 -13.22 4.37 1.03
C ALA A 107 -14.60 4.96 1.33
N ASP A 108 -15.36 5.29 0.29
CA ASP A 108 -16.76 5.65 0.41
C ASP A 108 -17.62 4.41 0.20
N LEU A 109 -18.48 4.11 1.16
CA LEU A 109 -19.37 2.95 1.13
C LEU A 109 -20.83 3.37 0.98
N VAL A 110 -21.59 2.56 0.26
CA VAL A 110 -23.06 2.60 0.21
C VAL A 110 -23.58 1.18 0.43
N ALA A 111 -24.33 0.98 1.50
CA ALA A 111 -24.87 -0.32 1.90
C ALA A 111 -23.77 -1.40 1.91
N GLY A 112 -22.67 -1.14 2.62
CA GLY A 112 -21.52 -2.05 2.75
C GLY A 112 -20.68 -2.26 1.49
N GLN A 113 -21.01 -1.58 0.37
CA GLN A 113 -20.27 -1.73 -0.89
C GLN A 113 -19.37 -0.52 -1.13
N PRO A 114 -18.07 -0.72 -1.36
CA PRO A 114 -17.17 0.37 -1.71
C PRO A 114 -17.52 0.94 -3.10
N ARG A 115 -17.70 2.26 -3.15
CA ARG A 115 -18.00 3.02 -4.38
C ARG A 115 -16.78 3.76 -4.88
N ALA A 116 -15.93 4.21 -3.97
CA ALA A 116 -14.66 4.84 -4.30
C ALA A 116 -13.63 4.43 -3.26
N VAL A 117 -12.38 4.30 -3.68
CA VAL A 117 -11.22 4.09 -2.80
C VAL A 117 -10.13 5.05 -3.23
N ARG A 118 -9.47 5.69 -2.28
CA ARG A 118 -8.43 6.68 -2.54
C ARG A 118 -7.21 6.42 -1.67
N VAL A 119 -6.06 6.81 -2.19
CA VAL A 119 -4.80 6.85 -1.44
C VAL A 119 -4.17 8.22 -1.59
N GLY A 120 -3.60 8.72 -0.51
CA GLY A 120 -2.84 9.96 -0.48
C GLY A 120 -1.62 9.84 0.42
N GLY A 121 -0.72 10.80 0.30
CA GLY A 121 0.51 10.88 1.09
C GLY A 121 1.16 12.23 0.93
N THR A 122 2.25 12.45 1.66
CA THR A 122 3.08 13.65 1.51
C THR A 122 4.18 13.41 0.49
N ALA A 123 4.55 14.45 -0.26
CA ALA A 123 5.67 14.43 -1.17
C ALA A 123 6.47 15.73 -1.03
N VAL A 124 7.76 15.67 -1.36
CA VAL A 124 8.62 16.84 -1.46
C VAL A 124 9.18 16.92 -2.88
N GLN A 125 9.23 18.13 -3.43
CA GLN A 125 9.83 18.35 -4.73
C GLN A 125 11.36 18.22 -4.59
N VAL A 126 11.94 17.29 -5.34
CA VAL A 126 13.39 17.03 -5.33
C VAL A 126 14.08 17.44 -6.65
N ALA A 127 13.31 17.58 -7.73
CA ALA A 127 13.79 18.01 -9.03
C ALA A 127 12.66 18.64 -9.85
N ALA A 128 13.02 19.45 -10.85
CA ALA A 128 12.13 19.94 -11.89
C ALA A 128 12.87 19.83 -13.23
N GLY A 129 12.14 19.58 -14.31
CA GLY A 129 12.70 19.45 -15.66
C GLY A 129 11.57 19.54 -16.71
N GLU A 130 11.99 19.59 -17.96
CA GLU A 130 11.10 19.61 -19.13
C GLU A 130 11.26 18.29 -19.88
N LEU A 131 10.17 17.77 -20.41
CA LEU A 131 10.15 16.61 -21.30
C LEU A 131 9.51 17.04 -22.62
N GLU A 132 10.17 16.71 -23.72
CA GLU A 132 9.57 16.84 -25.05
C GLU A 132 8.56 15.69 -25.25
N ALA A 133 7.33 16.04 -25.62
CA ALA A 133 6.37 15.03 -26.02
C ALA A 133 6.77 14.47 -27.41
N PRO A 134 6.71 13.15 -27.61
CA PRO A 134 6.92 12.60 -28.95
C PRO A 134 5.86 13.16 -29.90
N GLU A 135 6.27 13.51 -31.13
CA GLU A 135 5.32 13.88 -32.17
C GLU A 135 4.37 12.70 -32.45
N GLU A 136 3.07 12.97 -32.45
CA GLU A 136 2.10 11.97 -32.88
C GLU A 136 2.38 11.62 -34.34
N THR A 137 2.92 10.43 -34.59
CA THR A 137 2.94 9.87 -35.94
C THR A 137 1.49 9.62 -36.36
N GLN A 138 0.99 10.48 -37.25
CA GLN A 138 -0.27 10.21 -37.94
C GLN A 138 -0.01 9.01 -38.86
N ASP A 139 -0.30 7.80 -38.35
CA ASP A 139 -0.48 6.65 -39.20
C ASP A 139 -1.75 6.84 -40.03
N GLY A 140 -1.54 7.10 -41.35
CA GLY A 140 -2.58 7.27 -42.37
C GLY A 140 -3.23 5.94 -42.77
#